data_d3b6c64695b6a559e20166230c404897
#
_entry.id   d3b6c64695b6a559e20166230c404897
#
_cell.length_a   1.000
_cell.length_b   1.000
_cell.length_c   1.000
_cell.angle_alpha   90.00
_cell.angle_beta   90.00
_cell.angle_gamma   90.00
#
_symmetry.space_group_name_H-M   'P 1'
#
loop_
_entity.id
_entity.type
_entity.pdbx_description
1 polymer ?
#
loop_
_entity_poly.entity_id
_entity_poly.type
_entity_poly.pdbx_seq_one_letter_code
_entity_poly.pdbx_strand_id
1 'polypeptide(L)'
;MNDMEIGDSAPDFELESNDGNKIRLGSFTGKNNVVLCFYPKNHLFACPSKKVFDMDKSVISVYDEILSTNSRLFAISIDTVESQKKFVDEYDIPYLHLSDTQKDTCKKYSGLNIAGLAKRVTFIIDKNGIIKSIFQNIDVQNHGKQIVEFLKTLI
;
A
#
# COMPACT_ATOMS: atom_id res chain seq x y z
N MET A 1 -9.72 -11.96 11.66
CA MET A 1 -9.56 -12.76 10.46
C MET A 1 -9.90 -11.93 9.26
N ASN A 2 -9.09 -12.04 8.23
CA ASN A 2 -9.29 -11.25 7.02
C ASN A 2 -9.98 -12.11 5.97
N ASP A 3 -11.24 -11.80 5.69
CA ASP A 3 -12.05 -12.58 4.75
C ASP A 3 -12.23 -11.89 3.40
N MET A 4 -11.37 -10.92 3.12
CA MET A 4 -11.48 -10.12 1.90
C MET A 4 -11.06 -10.91 0.67
N GLU A 5 -11.86 -10.86 -0.38
CA GLU A 5 -11.64 -11.64 -1.59
C GLU A 5 -11.70 -10.76 -2.84
N ILE A 6 -11.11 -11.27 -3.92
CA ILE A 6 -11.24 -10.65 -5.25
C ILE A 6 -12.72 -10.62 -5.62
N GLY A 7 -13.19 -9.46 -6.07
CA GLY A 7 -14.60 -9.24 -6.40
C GLY A 7 -15.38 -8.50 -5.32
N ASP A 8 -14.83 -8.43 -4.11
CA ASP A 8 -15.48 -7.69 -3.03
C ASP A 8 -15.33 -6.18 -3.21
N SER A 9 -16.28 -5.43 -2.70
CA SER A 9 -16.13 -3.98 -2.56
C SER A 9 -15.07 -3.70 -1.50
N ALA A 10 -14.10 -2.85 -1.83
CA ALA A 10 -13.07 -2.48 -0.89
C ALA A 10 -13.65 -1.59 0.21
N PRO A 11 -13.49 -1.96 1.50
CA PRO A 11 -13.97 -1.12 2.59
C PRO A 11 -13.33 0.26 2.57
N ASP A 12 -14.13 1.29 2.75
CA ASP A 12 -13.63 2.66 2.81
C ASP A 12 -12.81 2.89 4.08
N PHE A 13 -11.89 3.83 4.02
CA PHE A 13 -11.10 4.25 5.18
C PHE A 13 -10.63 5.68 4.98
N GLU A 14 -10.21 6.32 6.06
CA GLU A 14 -9.55 7.60 6.03
C GLU A 14 -8.34 7.52 6.93
N LEU A 15 -7.15 7.77 6.37
CA LEU A 15 -5.88 7.70 7.10
C LEU A 15 -5.05 8.94 6.80
N GLU A 16 -4.26 9.35 7.78
CA GLU A 16 -3.37 10.48 7.63
C GLU A 16 -2.07 10.04 6.94
N SER A 17 -1.61 10.83 5.99
CA SER A 17 -0.38 10.53 5.25
C SER A 17 0.84 11.23 5.85
N ASN A 18 2.02 10.88 5.33
CA ASN A 18 3.28 11.47 5.76
C ASN A 18 3.34 12.99 5.57
N ASP A 19 2.53 13.55 4.68
CA ASP A 19 2.48 14.99 4.45
C ASP A 19 1.43 15.70 5.32
N GLY A 20 0.76 14.97 6.21
CA GLY A 20 -0.25 15.52 7.11
C GLY A 20 -1.66 15.59 6.53
N ASN A 21 -1.84 15.29 5.26
CA ASN A 21 -3.16 15.29 4.65
C ASN A 21 -3.89 13.98 4.93
N LYS A 22 -5.22 14.04 4.99
CA LYS A 22 -6.04 12.85 5.15
C LYS A 22 -6.39 12.29 3.79
N ILE A 23 -6.21 10.98 3.63
CA ILE A 23 -6.51 10.27 2.40
C ILE A 23 -7.68 9.33 2.66
N ARG A 24 -8.74 9.49 1.89
CA ARG A 24 -9.93 8.65 1.97
C ARG A 24 -10.04 7.83 0.69
N LEU A 25 -10.13 6.51 0.84
CA LEU A 25 -10.21 5.60 -0.32
C LEU A 25 -11.37 5.95 -1.24
N GLY A 26 -12.55 6.22 -0.68
CA GLY A 26 -13.73 6.55 -1.46
C GLY A 26 -13.60 7.77 -2.36
N SER A 27 -12.62 8.64 -2.10
CA SER A 27 -12.38 9.82 -2.93
C SER A 27 -11.93 9.47 -4.35
N PHE A 28 -11.41 8.27 -4.55
CA PHE A 28 -10.89 7.83 -5.86
C PHE A 28 -11.92 7.02 -6.65
N THR A 29 -13.04 6.62 -6.04
CA THR A 29 -14.08 5.86 -6.71
C THR A 29 -14.66 6.66 -7.88
N GLY A 30 -14.70 6.03 -9.04
CA GLY A 30 -15.14 6.68 -10.27
C GLY A 30 -14.04 7.46 -11.00
N LYS A 31 -12.84 7.54 -10.41
CA LYS A 31 -11.75 8.34 -10.96
C LYS A 31 -10.50 7.54 -11.27
N ASN A 32 -10.00 6.78 -10.30
CA ASN A 32 -8.71 6.10 -10.40
C ASN A 32 -8.78 4.68 -9.89
N ASN A 33 -7.91 3.82 -10.42
CA ASN A 33 -7.57 2.58 -9.74
C ASN A 33 -6.69 2.93 -8.55
N VAL A 34 -6.72 2.11 -7.50
CA VAL A 34 -5.91 2.35 -6.29
C VAL A 34 -5.13 1.10 -5.95
N VAL A 35 -3.84 1.27 -5.68
CA VAL A 35 -2.97 0.20 -5.21
C VAL A 35 -2.65 0.48 -3.74
N LEU A 36 -2.92 -0.48 -2.87
CA LEU A 36 -2.63 -0.37 -1.44
C LEU A 36 -1.58 -1.40 -1.07
N CYS A 37 -0.40 -0.93 -0.71
CA CYS A 37 0.73 -1.77 -0.32
C CYS A 37 0.87 -1.77 1.20
N PHE A 38 0.33 -2.81 1.85
CA PHE A 38 0.47 -2.97 3.30
C PHE A 38 1.82 -3.60 3.61
N TYR A 39 2.50 -3.10 4.64
CA TYR A 39 3.79 -3.61 5.07
C TYR A 39 3.93 -3.49 6.59
N PRO A 40 4.83 -4.28 7.20
CA PRO A 40 4.87 -4.36 8.66
C PRO A 40 5.29 -3.09 9.38
N LYS A 41 6.39 -2.48 8.98
CA LYS A 41 6.97 -1.37 9.72
C LYS A 41 8.12 -0.73 8.95
N ASN A 42 8.32 0.58 9.10
CA ASN A 42 9.37 1.32 8.40
C ASN A 42 10.78 0.86 8.78
N HIS A 43 11.03 0.64 10.07
CA HIS A 43 12.32 0.23 10.57
C HIS A 43 12.16 -1.01 11.41
N LEU A 44 12.54 -2.16 10.86
CA LEU A 44 12.55 -3.42 11.58
C LEU A 44 13.90 -3.65 12.21
N PHE A 45 13.89 -3.98 13.49
CA PHE A 45 15.10 -4.11 14.23
C PHE A 45 16.13 -5.02 13.64
N ALA A 46 15.78 -6.20 13.38
CA ALA A 46 16.74 -7.18 12.99
C ALA A 46 17.18 -7.12 11.60
N CYS A 47 16.54 -6.44 10.84
CA CYS A 47 16.87 -6.42 9.50
C CYS A 47 16.05 -5.64 8.80
N PRO A 48 16.19 -5.07 8.88
CA PRO A 48 16.08 -4.22 8.34
C PRO A 48 15.16 -3.54 7.61
N SER A 49 15.09 -2.36 7.87
CA SER A 49 14.68 -1.31 6.98
C SER A 49 15.08 -1.57 5.54
N LYS A 50 16.21 -2.21 5.34
CA LYS A 50 16.67 -2.58 4.01
C LYS A 50 15.67 -3.41 3.21
N LYS A 51 15.07 -4.43 3.83
CA LYS A 51 14.12 -5.29 3.14
C LYS A 51 12.79 -4.58 2.85
N VAL A 52 12.38 -3.71 3.76
CA VAL A 52 11.20 -2.86 3.55
C VAL A 52 11.46 -1.91 2.40
N PHE A 53 12.63 -1.29 2.38
CA PHE A 53 13.00 -0.38 1.31
C PHE A 53 13.13 -1.08 -0.04
N ASP A 54 13.54 -2.34 -0.07
CA ASP A 54 13.63 -3.09 -1.33
C ASP A 54 12.27 -3.14 -2.04
N MET A 55 11.17 -3.28 -1.29
CA MET A 55 9.84 -3.21 -1.89
C MET A 55 9.54 -1.83 -2.45
N ASP A 56 9.80 -0.78 -1.66
CA ASP A 56 9.60 0.59 -2.13
C ASP A 56 10.48 0.87 -3.34
N LYS A 57 11.74 0.44 -3.32
CA LYS A 57 12.65 0.62 -4.44
C LYS A 57 12.11 -0.01 -5.72
N SER A 58 11.56 -1.21 -5.62
CA SER A 58 10.92 -1.89 -6.75
C SER A 58 9.76 -1.07 -7.30
N VAL A 59 8.91 -0.55 -6.43
CA VAL A 59 7.75 0.26 -6.82
C VAL A 59 8.20 1.61 -7.40
N ILE A 60 9.17 2.27 -6.76
CA ILE A 60 9.69 3.56 -7.22
C ILE A 60 10.20 3.46 -8.65
N SER A 61 10.88 2.36 -8.97
CA SER A 61 11.46 2.17 -10.31
C SER A 61 10.42 2.17 -11.43
N VAL A 62 9.16 1.89 -11.11
CA VAL A 62 8.07 1.81 -12.09
C VAL A 62 6.91 2.76 -11.77
N TYR A 63 7.13 3.68 -10.84
CA TYR A 63 6.03 4.53 -10.36
C TYR A 63 5.39 5.36 -11.48
N ASP A 64 6.18 5.89 -12.39
CA ASP A 64 5.64 6.65 -13.52
C ASP A 64 4.74 5.77 -14.40
N GLU A 65 5.11 4.51 -14.59
CA GLU A 65 4.28 3.57 -15.33
C GLU A 65 2.95 3.31 -14.58
N ILE A 66 3.01 3.20 -13.26
CA ILE A 66 1.80 3.03 -12.44
C ILE A 66 0.87 4.21 -12.65
N LEU A 67 1.39 5.43 -12.56
CA LEU A 67 0.59 6.63 -12.76
C LEU A 67 -0.01 6.69 -14.16
N SER A 68 0.71 6.20 -15.17
CA SER A 68 0.23 6.21 -16.55
C SER A 68 -0.97 5.29 -16.78
N THR A 69 -1.25 4.37 -15.86
CA THR A 69 -2.42 3.49 -15.95
C THR A 69 -3.67 4.06 -15.26
N ASN A 70 -3.69 5.36 -14.99
CA ASN A 70 -4.75 6.02 -14.24
C ASN A 70 -4.90 5.43 -12.84
N SER A 71 -3.79 5.20 -12.18
CA SER A 71 -3.75 4.57 -10.86
C SER A 71 -3.05 5.45 -9.84
N ARG A 72 -3.47 5.32 -8.58
CA ARG A 72 -2.81 5.95 -7.43
C ARG A 72 -2.27 4.84 -6.54
N LEU A 73 -1.16 5.08 -5.87
CA LEU A 73 -0.55 4.09 -5.01
C LEU A 73 -0.26 4.67 -3.64
N PHE A 74 -0.59 3.91 -2.60
CA PHE A 74 -0.29 4.26 -1.22
C PHE A 74 0.33 3.07 -0.52
N ALA A 75 1.34 3.33 0.32
CA ALA A 75 1.88 2.32 1.23
C ALA A 75 1.26 2.54 2.61
N ILE A 76 0.94 1.48 3.32
CA ILE A 76 0.23 1.56 4.60
C ILE A 76 0.91 0.67 5.64
N SER A 77 1.18 1.25 6.81
CA SER A 77 1.66 0.51 7.98
C SER A 77 1.04 1.09 9.24
N ILE A 78 1.36 0.49 10.39
CA ILE A 78 0.91 0.99 11.69
C ILE A 78 1.81 2.10 12.24
N ASP A 79 2.83 2.51 11.49
CA ASP A 79 3.74 3.57 11.93
C ASP A 79 3.02 4.90 12.07
N THR A 80 3.56 5.77 12.92
CA THR A 80 3.02 7.12 13.11
C THR A 80 3.29 7.99 11.88
N VAL A 81 2.56 9.11 11.78
CA VAL A 81 2.79 10.10 10.71
C VAL A 81 4.23 10.59 10.74
N GLU A 82 4.79 10.82 11.94
CA GLU A 82 6.19 11.26 12.07
C GLU A 82 7.15 10.21 11.52
N SER A 83 6.93 8.95 11.83
CA SER A 83 7.75 7.85 11.32
C SER A 83 7.64 7.74 9.79
N GLN A 84 6.43 7.88 9.25
CA GLN A 84 6.20 7.86 7.82
C GLN A 84 6.93 9.02 7.13
N LYS A 85 6.86 10.22 7.71
CA LYS A 85 7.55 11.37 7.16
C LYS A 85 9.06 11.16 7.11
N LYS A 86 9.65 10.67 8.19
CA LYS A 86 11.09 10.39 8.24
C LYS A 86 11.49 9.36 7.18
N PHE A 87 10.71 8.31 7.06
CA PHE A 87 11.00 7.24 6.11
C PHE A 87 10.92 7.73 4.67
N VAL A 88 9.86 8.45 4.33
CA VAL A 88 9.68 9.01 2.99
C VAL A 88 10.78 10.01 2.66
N ASP A 89 11.13 10.89 3.60
CA ASP A 89 12.17 11.90 3.39
C ASP A 89 13.56 11.25 3.26
N GLU A 90 13.83 10.21 4.05
CA GLU A 90 15.13 9.53 4.03
C GLU A 90 15.41 8.86 2.68
N TYR A 91 14.39 8.29 2.06
CA TYR A 91 14.54 7.52 0.83
C TYR A 91 13.95 8.19 -0.41
N ASP A 92 13.54 9.46 -0.30
CA ASP A 92 12.94 10.22 -1.40
C ASP A 92 11.79 9.47 -2.09
N ILE A 93 10.87 8.93 -1.29
CA ILE A 93 9.78 8.12 -1.81
C ILE A 93 8.74 9.04 -2.48
N PRO A 94 8.37 8.81 -3.75
CA PRO A 94 7.50 9.74 -4.49
C PRO A 94 6.00 9.58 -4.24
N TYR A 95 5.59 8.60 -3.46
CA TYR A 95 4.18 8.37 -3.14
C TYR A 95 3.93 8.45 -1.64
N LEU A 96 2.67 8.57 -1.27
CA LEU A 96 2.31 8.77 0.12
C LEU A 96 2.33 7.46 0.93
N HIS A 97 2.83 7.56 2.15
CA HIS A 97 2.73 6.50 3.16
C HIS A 97 1.68 6.89 4.17
N LEU A 98 0.71 6.02 4.39
CA LEU A 98 -0.42 6.25 5.28
C LEU A 98 -0.19 5.59 6.63
N SER A 99 -0.66 6.24 7.69
CA SER A 99 -0.48 5.80 9.07
C SER A 99 -1.76 5.21 9.62
N ASP A 100 -1.75 3.90 9.90
CA ASP A 100 -2.88 3.20 10.51
C ASP A 100 -2.56 2.85 11.97
N THR A 101 -2.34 3.88 12.80
CA THR A 101 -1.94 3.69 14.20
C THR A 101 -2.98 2.95 15.02
N GLN A 102 -4.25 3.03 14.65
CA GLN A 102 -5.33 2.30 15.31
C GLN A 102 -5.43 0.85 14.86
N LYS A 103 -4.72 0.49 13.81
CA LYS A 103 -4.67 -0.88 13.24
C LYS A 103 -5.97 -1.37 12.61
N ASP A 104 -7.01 -0.56 12.56
CA ASP A 104 -8.33 -0.98 12.05
C ASP A 104 -8.30 -1.31 10.56
N THR A 105 -7.67 -0.47 9.76
CA THR A 105 -7.56 -0.70 8.32
C THR A 105 -6.68 -1.91 8.01
N CYS A 106 -5.54 -2.03 8.70
CA CYS A 106 -4.67 -3.20 8.55
C CYS A 106 -5.39 -4.49 8.91
N LYS A 107 -6.18 -4.49 9.99
CA LYS A 107 -6.95 -5.67 10.38
C LYS A 107 -7.95 -6.09 9.32
N LYS A 108 -8.60 -5.13 8.68
CA LYS A 108 -9.59 -5.42 7.63
C LYS A 108 -8.96 -5.92 6.34
N TYR A 109 -7.84 -5.33 5.94
CA TYR A 109 -7.20 -5.61 4.66
C TYR A 109 -6.14 -6.71 4.75
N SER A 110 -4.96 -6.36 5.23
CA SER A 110 -3.83 -7.30 5.24
C SER A 110 -3.90 -8.33 6.36
N GLY A 111 -4.60 -8.03 7.42
CA GLY A 111 -4.49 -8.74 8.67
C GLY A 111 -3.22 -8.36 9.40
N LEU A 112 -3.11 -8.78 10.65
CA LEU A 112 -1.95 -8.53 11.49
C LEU A 112 -1.20 -9.84 11.74
N ASN A 113 0.12 -9.76 11.82
CA ASN A 113 0.93 -10.91 12.18
C ASN A 113 0.96 -11.08 13.71
N ILE A 114 1.68 -12.09 14.18
CA ILE A 114 1.73 -12.41 15.61
C ILE A 114 2.32 -11.27 16.44
N ALA A 115 3.14 -10.42 15.85
CA ALA A 115 3.72 -9.26 16.52
C ALA A 115 2.80 -8.03 16.50
N GLY A 116 1.61 -8.14 15.92
CA GLY A 116 0.67 -7.04 15.83
C GLY A 116 0.98 -6.05 14.72
N LEU A 117 1.83 -6.42 13.77
CA LEU A 117 2.18 -5.60 12.62
C LEU A 117 1.38 -6.04 11.39
N ALA A 118 1.18 -5.12 10.45
CA ALA A 118 0.51 -5.47 9.20
C ALA A 118 1.30 -6.55 8.45
N LYS A 119 0.58 -7.49 7.86
CA LYS A 119 1.20 -8.45 6.96
C LYS A 119 1.51 -7.76 5.64
N ARG A 120 2.52 -8.25 4.93
CA ARG A 120 2.88 -7.69 3.62
C ARG A 120 1.93 -8.22 2.56
N VAL A 121 0.95 -7.40 2.20
CA VAL A 121 -0.09 -7.74 1.21
C VAL A 121 -0.38 -6.49 0.37
N THR A 122 -0.51 -6.66 -0.93
CA THR A 122 -0.89 -5.57 -1.82
C THR A 122 -2.25 -5.86 -2.44
N PHE A 123 -3.13 -4.86 -2.39
CA PHE A 123 -4.44 -4.91 -3.01
C PHE A 123 -4.48 -3.98 -4.20
N ILE A 124 -5.08 -4.44 -5.31
CA ILE A 124 -5.38 -3.57 -6.44
C ILE A 124 -6.91 -3.45 -6.52
N ILE A 125 -7.37 -2.22 -6.46
CA ILE A 125 -8.79 -1.86 -6.45
C ILE A 125 -9.05 -1.06 -7.71
N ASP A 126 -10.07 -1.43 -8.47
CA ASP A 126 -10.39 -0.69 -9.69
C ASP A 126 -11.15 0.60 -9.39
N LYS A 127 -11.39 1.40 -10.42
CA LYS A 127 -12.09 2.68 -10.25
C LYS A 127 -13.55 2.55 -9.81
N ASN A 128 -14.10 1.34 -9.81
CA ASN A 128 -15.46 1.08 -9.29
C ASN A 128 -15.40 0.67 -7.81
N GLY A 129 -14.23 0.66 -7.19
CA GLY A 129 -14.07 0.30 -5.79
C GLY A 129 -14.04 -1.20 -5.54
N ILE A 130 -13.82 -2.00 -6.58
CA ILE A 130 -13.82 -3.46 -6.49
C ILE A 130 -12.40 -4.00 -6.43
N ILE A 131 -12.15 -4.93 -5.52
CA ILE A 131 -10.83 -5.57 -5.40
C ILE A 131 -10.62 -6.49 -6.60
N LYS A 132 -9.57 -6.24 -7.36
CA LYS A 132 -9.24 -7.00 -8.56
C LYS A 132 -8.05 -7.92 -8.40
N SER A 133 -7.16 -7.62 -7.46
CA SER A 133 -6.00 -8.47 -7.18
C SER A 133 -5.58 -8.37 -5.73
N ILE A 134 -5.06 -9.47 -5.19
CA ILE A 134 -4.50 -9.53 -3.84
C ILE A 134 -3.18 -10.30 -3.94
N PHE A 135 -2.07 -9.60 -3.69
CA PHE A 135 -0.74 -10.22 -3.70
C PHE A 135 -0.32 -10.50 -2.25
N GLN A 136 -0.12 -11.76 -1.93
CA GLN A 136 0.26 -12.19 -0.56
C GLN A 136 1.70 -12.66 -0.46
N ASN A 137 2.18 -13.45 -1.39
CA ASN A 137 3.55 -13.94 -1.39
C ASN A 137 4.41 -13.01 -2.24
N ILE A 138 4.73 -11.85 -1.69
CA ILE A 138 5.35 -10.77 -2.44
C ILE A 138 6.86 -10.98 -2.55
N ASP A 139 7.35 -10.99 -3.80
CA ASP A 139 8.77 -10.87 -4.08
C ASP A 139 9.11 -9.39 -4.10
N VAL A 140 9.71 -8.90 -3.02
CA VAL A 140 9.95 -7.46 -2.83
C VAL A 140 10.78 -6.84 -3.93
N GLN A 141 11.63 -7.61 -4.62
CA GLN A 141 12.47 -7.10 -5.68
C GLN A 141 11.75 -6.92 -7.01
N ASN A 142 10.67 -7.68 -7.24
CA ASN A 142 9.93 -7.65 -8.50
C ASN A 142 8.50 -7.13 -8.36
N HIS A 143 8.13 -6.71 -7.16
CA HIS A 143 6.73 -6.37 -6.87
C HIS A 143 6.20 -5.22 -7.71
N GLY A 144 7.01 -4.19 -7.94
CA GLY A 144 6.61 -3.06 -8.77
C GLY A 144 6.22 -3.51 -10.17
N LYS A 145 7.00 -4.40 -10.76
CA LYS A 145 6.72 -4.94 -12.09
C LYS A 145 5.42 -5.74 -12.11
N GLN A 146 5.18 -6.54 -11.07
CA GLN A 146 3.93 -7.30 -10.95
C GLN A 146 2.71 -6.38 -10.88
N ILE A 147 2.83 -5.27 -10.16
CA ILE A 147 1.75 -4.28 -10.06
C ILE A 147 1.46 -3.67 -11.43
N VAL A 148 2.49 -3.21 -12.13
CA VAL A 148 2.34 -2.61 -13.47
C VAL A 148 1.69 -3.57 -14.44
N GLU A 149 2.16 -4.80 -14.49
CA GLU A 149 1.61 -5.81 -15.40
C GLU A 149 0.12 -6.03 -15.15
N PHE A 150 -0.29 -6.08 -13.88
CA PHE A 150 -1.70 -6.25 -13.55
C PHE A 150 -2.52 -5.01 -13.92
N LEU A 151 -2.02 -3.81 -13.59
CA LEU A 151 -2.75 -2.57 -13.89
C LEU A 151 -2.99 -2.38 -15.38
N LYS A 152 -2.08 -2.84 -16.22
CA LYS A 152 -2.27 -2.77 -17.67
C LYS A 152 -3.46 -3.60 -18.15
N THR A 153 -3.85 -4.62 -17.40
CA THR A 153 -5.03 -5.43 -17.74
C THR A 153 -6.34 -4.70 -17.44
N LEU A 154 -6.30 -3.61 -16.68
CA LEU A 154 -7.48 -2.83 -16.30
C LEU A 154 -7.77 -1.66 -17.25
N ILE A 155 -6.93 -1.44 -18.24
CA ILE A 155 -7.10 -0.34 -19.20
C ILE A 155 -8.09 -0.74 -20.29
#